data_8d475cad36163640b0fb3ee0ef640104
#
_entry.id   8d475cad36163640b0fb3ee0ef640104
#
_cell.length_a   1.000
_cell.length_b   1.000
_cell.length_c   1.000
_cell.angle_alpha   90.00
_cell.angle_beta   90.00
_cell.angle_gamma   90.00
#
_symmetry.space_group_name_H-M   'P 1'
#
loop_
_entity.id
_entity.type
_entity.pdbx_description
1 polymer ?
#
loop_
_entity_poly.entity_id
_entity_poly.type
_entity_poly.pdbx_seq_one_letter_code
_entity_poly.pdbx_strand_id
1 'polypeptide(L)'
;MIIDVDRHGRFTLDEGFLAGYRGRPVPWGFGDLSWVTYQRTYSRNGETWLETCRRVIEGMFTVQRVHCAEHGLPWDEQQARSRAEDAFARLWRFKWTPPGRGLWIMGTRFMYERGGAALNNCGFVS
;
A
#
# COMPACT_ATOMS: atom_id res chain seq x y z
N MET A 1 -4.84 5.97 -17.13
CA MET A 1 -3.81 6.89 -16.60
C MET A 1 -2.69 6.08 -16.00
N ILE A 2 -1.50 6.27 -16.51
CA ILE A 2 -0.29 5.56 -16.06
C ILE A 2 0.33 6.35 -14.91
N ILE A 3 0.79 5.63 -13.89
CA ILE A 3 1.57 6.21 -12.80
C ILE A 3 3.04 5.96 -13.13
N ASP A 4 3.74 7.00 -13.55
CA ASP A 4 5.09 6.87 -14.11
C ASP A 4 6.15 6.76 -13.02
N VAL A 5 6.28 5.56 -12.47
CA VAL A 5 7.26 5.25 -11.43
C VAL A 5 8.67 5.11 -11.98
N ASP A 6 8.81 4.85 -13.28
CA ASP A 6 10.13 4.76 -13.90
C ASP A 6 10.78 6.13 -13.98
N ARG A 7 10.00 7.18 -14.25
CA ARG A 7 10.48 8.55 -14.31
C ARG A 7 10.63 9.19 -12.93
N HIS A 8 9.64 9.00 -12.04
CA HIS A 8 9.58 9.74 -10.78
C HIS A 8 10.04 8.93 -9.56
N GLY A 9 10.26 7.64 -9.72
CA GLY A 9 10.65 6.75 -8.65
C GLY A 9 9.49 6.35 -7.74
N ARG A 10 9.73 5.34 -6.91
CA ARG A 10 8.75 4.85 -5.95
C ARG A 10 9.09 5.39 -4.57
N PHE A 11 8.06 5.70 -3.79
CA PHE A 11 8.22 5.93 -2.37
C PHE A 11 8.47 4.59 -1.68
N THR A 12 9.46 4.52 -0.80
CA THR A 12 9.78 3.33 -0.02
C THR A 12 9.87 3.64 1.46
N LEU A 13 9.40 2.73 2.29
CA LEU A 13 9.59 2.81 3.74
C LEU A 13 11.03 2.43 4.11
N ASP A 14 11.54 2.99 5.19
CA ASP A 14 12.88 2.66 5.68
C ASP A 14 12.93 1.22 6.16
N GLU A 15 14.00 0.50 5.80
CA GLU A 15 14.23 -0.86 6.28
C GLU A 15 14.38 -0.91 7.81
N GLY A 16 14.96 0.11 8.41
CA GLY A 16 15.05 0.22 9.88
C GLY A 16 13.69 0.28 10.54
N PHE A 17 12.75 1.02 9.95
CA PHE A 17 11.36 1.06 10.43
C PHE A 17 10.70 -0.31 10.29
N LEU A 18 10.82 -0.94 9.13
CA LEU A 18 10.22 -2.25 8.87
C LEU A 18 10.83 -3.35 9.74
N ALA A 19 12.11 -3.25 10.05
CA ALA A 19 12.78 -4.22 10.92
C ALA A 19 12.13 -4.31 12.29
N GLY A 20 11.56 -3.20 12.80
CA GLY A 20 10.83 -3.20 14.06
C GLY A 20 9.55 -4.03 14.03
N TYR A 21 9.03 -4.35 12.86
CA TYR A 21 7.81 -5.16 12.69
C TYR A 21 8.11 -6.61 12.28
N ARG A 22 9.31 -6.89 11.77
CA ARG A 22 9.67 -8.25 11.36
C ARG A 22 9.68 -9.19 12.56
N GLY A 23 9.06 -10.35 12.39
CA GLY A 23 8.96 -11.34 13.44
C GLY A 23 7.91 -11.06 14.51
N ARG A 24 7.24 -9.92 14.46
CA ARG A 24 6.12 -9.67 15.36
C ARG A 24 4.90 -10.49 14.94
N PRO A 25 4.18 -11.09 15.90
CA PRO A 25 2.89 -11.69 15.58
C PRO A 25 1.91 -10.61 15.11
N VAL A 26 0.99 -10.99 14.24
CA VAL A 26 -0.08 -10.09 13.82
C VAL A 26 -0.90 -9.73 15.06
N PRO A 27 -1.16 -8.43 15.32
CA PRO A 27 -1.70 -7.96 16.61
C PRO A 27 -3.08 -8.51 16.99
N TRP A 28 -3.86 -8.90 16.01
CA TRP A 28 -5.11 -9.61 16.25
C TRP A 28 -4.97 -10.97 15.61
N GLY A 29 -5.30 -11.99 16.34
CA GLY A 29 -5.25 -13.32 15.78
C GLY A 29 -6.22 -13.44 14.61
N PHE A 30 -5.71 -13.68 13.43
CA PHE A 30 -6.56 -14.29 12.43
C PHE A 30 -6.98 -15.64 12.98
N GLY A 31 -8.25 -15.87 13.17
CA GLY A 31 -8.74 -17.23 13.26
C GLY A 31 -8.34 -17.96 11.98
N ASP A 32 -8.24 -19.27 12.01
CA ASP A 32 -7.78 -20.06 10.87
C ASP A 32 -8.50 -19.70 9.57
N LEU A 33 -9.82 -19.48 9.63
CA LEU A 33 -10.61 -19.12 8.46
C LEU A 33 -10.24 -17.74 7.91
N SER A 34 -10.05 -16.77 8.79
CA SER A 34 -9.66 -15.41 8.37
C SER A 34 -8.29 -15.38 7.72
N TRP A 35 -7.35 -16.15 8.26
CA TRP A 35 -6.02 -16.29 7.69
C TRP A 35 -6.07 -16.92 6.29
N VAL A 36 -6.84 -17.99 6.12
CA VAL A 36 -7.00 -18.65 4.82
C VAL A 36 -7.63 -17.68 3.81
N THR A 37 -8.67 -16.95 4.22
CA THR A 37 -9.33 -15.96 3.36
C THR A 37 -8.36 -14.87 2.93
N TYR A 38 -7.56 -14.34 3.86
CA TYR A 38 -6.55 -13.34 3.55
C TYR A 38 -5.55 -13.88 2.52
N GLN A 39 -4.98 -15.06 2.77
CA GLN A 39 -3.98 -15.63 1.88
C GLN A 39 -4.51 -15.91 0.48
N ARG A 40 -5.75 -16.36 0.38
CA ARG A 40 -6.35 -16.70 -0.92
C ARG A 40 -6.77 -15.48 -1.72
N THR A 41 -7.20 -14.42 -1.05
CA THR A 41 -7.89 -13.30 -1.70
C THR A 41 -7.03 -12.05 -1.80
N TYR A 42 -6.31 -11.69 -0.74
CA TYR A 42 -5.65 -10.39 -0.64
C TYR A 42 -4.12 -10.45 -0.66
N SER A 43 -3.55 -11.58 -0.27
CA SER A 43 -2.10 -11.75 -0.31
C SER A 43 -1.63 -11.94 -1.75
N ARG A 44 -0.59 -11.21 -2.14
CA ARG A 44 0.01 -11.35 -3.48
C ARG A 44 1.17 -12.34 -3.41
N ASN A 45 1.07 -13.44 -4.16
CA ASN A 45 2.15 -14.43 -4.24
C ASN A 45 2.63 -14.95 -2.88
N GLY A 46 1.71 -15.15 -1.94
CA GLY A 46 2.06 -15.66 -0.61
C GLY A 46 2.72 -14.65 0.31
N GLU A 47 2.61 -13.37 0.04
CA GLU A 47 3.18 -12.34 0.91
C GLU A 47 2.63 -12.40 2.33
N THR A 48 3.46 -11.99 3.30
CA THR A 48 3.07 -11.86 4.71
C THR A 48 2.23 -10.61 4.92
N TRP A 49 1.59 -10.49 6.09
CA TRP A 49 0.85 -9.27 6.44
C TRP A 49 1.76 -8.03 6.43
N LEU A 50 2.99 -8.16 6.91
CA LEU A 50 3.96 -7.06 6.85
C LEU A 50 4.21 -6.63 5.40
N GLU A 51 4.40 -7.58 4.51
CA GLU A 51 4.65 -7.27 3.10
C GLU A 51 3.42 -6.63 2.43
N THR A 52 2.21 -7.07 2.79
CA THR A 52 0.98 -6.45 2.32
C THR A 52 0.87 -5.00 2.80
N CYS A 53 1.10 -4.76 4.10
CA CYS A 53 1.09 -3.40 4.65
C CYS A 53 2.13 -2.51 3.97
N ARG A 54 3.34 -3.02 3.79
CA ARG A 54 4.42 -2.31 3.09
C ARG A 54 3.99 -1.92 1.68
N ARG A 55 3.50 -2.88 0.91
CA ARG A 55 3.08 -2.65 -0.48
C ARG A 55 1.98 -1.61 -0.57
N VAL A 56 0.97 -1.72 0.27
CA VAL A 56 -0.16 -0.79 0.27
C VAL A 56 0.29 0.63 0.60
N ILE A 57 1.07 0.79 1.68
CA ILE A 57 1.52 2.11 2.12
C ILE A 57 2.49 2.71 1.09
N GLU A 58 3.46 1.95 0.61
CA GLU A 58 4.38 2.45 -0.40
C GLU A 58 3.65 2.82 -1.68
N GLY A 59 2.64 2.06 -2.08
CA GLY A 59 1.83 2.35 -3.25
C GLY A 59 1.05 3.65 -3.10
N MET A 60 0.40 3.86 -1.96
CA MET A 60 -0.36 5.08 -1.69
C MET A 60 0.52 6.34 -1.76
N PHE A 61 1.68 6.29 -1.13
CA PHE A 61 2.60 7.44 -1.11
C PHE A 61 3.33 7.62 -2.42
N THR A 62 3.57 6.56 -3.18
CA THR A 62 4.09 6.65 -4.54
C THR A 62 3.15 7.42 -5.46
N VAL A 63 1.84 7.11 -5.40
CA VAL A 63 0.82 7.82 -6.19
C VAL A 63 0.84 9.31 -5.88
N GLN A 64 0.88 9.67 -4.60
CA GLN A 64 0.92 11.06 -4.17
C GLN A 64 2.19 11.76 -4.64
N ARG A 65 3.34 11.12 -4.49
CA ARG A 65 4.63 11.67 -4.90
C ARG A 65 4.68 11.92 -6.39
N VAL A 66 4.26 10.95 -7.19
CA VAL A 66 4.23 11.07 -8.65
C VAL A 66 3.29 12.19 -9.08
N HIS A 67 2.12 12.27 -8.45
CA HIS A 67 1.15 13.34 -8.72
C HIS A 67 1.76 14.73 -8.45
N CYS A 68 2.41 14.91 -7.31
CA CYS A 68 3.07 16.16 -6.98
C CYS A 68 4.16 16.50 -8.00
N ALA A 69 4.97 15.52 -8.38
CA ALA A 69 6.06 15.74 -9.35
C ALA A 69 5.51 16.14 -10.72
N GLU A 70 4.45 15.50 -11.19
CA GLU A 70 3.86 15.79 -12.50
C GLU A 70 3.16 17.14 -12.57
N HIS A 71 2.68 17.65 -11.44
CA HIS A 71 1.93 18.91 -11.39
C HIS A 71 2.72 20.07 -10.77
N GLY A 72 4.01 19.86 -10.51
CA GLY A 72 4.85 20.91 -9.91
C GLY A 72 4.43 21.30 -8.50
N LEU A 73 3.77 20.40 -7.78
CA LEU A 73 3.34 20.63 -6.40
C LEU A 73 4.47 20.32 -5.43
N PRO A 74 4.54 21.04 -4.29
CA PRO A 74 5.58 20.77 -3.30
C PRO A 74 5.41 19.38 -2.68
N TRP A 75 6.54 18.72 -2.44
CA TRP A 75 6.60 17.42 -1.78
C TRP A 75 7.64 17.47 -0.66
N ASP A 76 7.18 17.28 0.57
CA ASP A 76 8.07 17.20 1.73
C ASP A 76 8.31 15.73 2.06
N GLU A 77 9.48 15.23 1.69
CA GLU A 77 9.84 13.82 1.87
C GLU A 77 9.82 13.39 3.35
N GLN A 78 10.28 14.25 4.24
CA GLN A 78 10.32 13.94 5.67
C GLN A 78 8.91 13.86 6.26
N GLN A 79 8.04 14.79 5.89
CA GLN A 79 6.65 14.77 6.32
C GLN A 79 5.92 13.55 5.75
N ALA A 80 6.16 13.23 4.48
CA ALA A 80 5.56 12.04 3.84
C ALA A 80 6.01 10.77 4.56
N ARG A 81 7.28 10.67 4.90
CA ARG A 81 7.81 9.52 5.63
C ARG A 81 7.16 9.35 6.99
N SER A 82 7.02 10.44 7.74
CA SER A 82 6.35 10.42 9.03
C SER A 82 4.89 9.96 8.92
N ARG A 83 4.17 10.49 7.93
CA ARG A 83 2.78 10.10 7.67
C ARG A 83 2.66 8.65 7.21
N ALA A 84 3.59 8.19 6.39
CA ALA A 84 3.60 6.80 5.91
C ALA A 84 3.85 5.82 7.06
N GLU A 85 4.76 6.14 7.95
CA GLU A 85 5.03 5.31 9.13
C GLU A 85 3.82 5.24 10.06
N ASP A 86 3.14 6.36 10.28
CA ASP A 86 1.91 6.38 11.07
C ASP A 86 0.80 5.57 10.40
N ALA A 87 0.60 5.74 9.10
CA ALA A 87 -0.40 4.98 8.35
C ALA A 87 -0.10 3.49 8.37
N PHE A 88 1.16 3.11 8.26
CA PHE A 88 1.59 1.71 8.35
C PHE A 88 1.25 1.14 9.74
N ALA A 89 1.61 1.84 10.80
CA ALA A 89 1.35 1.38 12.16
C ALA A 89 -0.14 1.14 12.41
N ARG A 90 -0.99 2.02 11.89
CA ARG A 90 -2.45 1.89 12.02
C ARG A 90 -3.01 0.75 11.16
N LEU A 91 -2.52 0.59 9.93
CA LEU A 91 -2.90 -0.52 9.07
C LEU A 91 -2.47 -1.85 9.68
N TRP A 92 -1.26 -1.92 10.21
CA TRP A 92 -0.75 -3.11 10.89
C TRP A 92 -1.70 -3.58 12.00
N ARG A 93 -2.25 -2.62 12.75
CA ARG A 93 -3.17 -2.89 13.87
C ARG A 93 -4.65 -2.91 13.49
N PHE A 94 -4.95 -2.84 12.21
CA PHE A 94 -6.34 -2.79 11.69
C PHE A 94 -7.17 -1.63 12.23
N LYS A 95 -6.51 -0.50 12.51
CA LYS A 95 -7.23 0.73 12.84
C LYS A 95 -7.94 1.31 11.63
N TRP A 96 -7.46 0.99 10.45
CA TRP A 96 -8.13 1.23 9.18
C TRP A 96 -7.71 0.15 8.18
N THR A 97 -8.51 -0.05 7.16
CA THR A 97 -8.16 -0.92 6.04
C THR A 97 -8.65 -0.28 4.75
N PRO A 98 -7.90 -0.42 3.64
CA PRO A 98 -8.45 -0.06 2.35
C PRO A 98 -9.54 -1.05 1.96
N PRO A 99 -10.39 -0.71 0.98
CA PRO A 99 -11.27 -1.71 0.37
C PRO A 99 -10.48 -2.91 -0.13
N GLY A 100 -11.15 -4.06 -0.28
CA GLY A 100 -10.50 -5.30 -0.67
C GLY A 100 -9.59 -5.18 -1.91
N ARG A 101 -10.04 -4.44 -2.92
CA ARG A 101 -9.22 -4.19 -4.12
C ARG A 101 -7.96 -3.37 -3.79
N GLY A 102 -8.04 -2.46 -2.85
CA GLY A 102 -6.88 -1.72 -2.38
C GLY A 102 -5.85 -2.62 -1.72
N LEU A 103 -6.29 -3.56 -0.89
CA LEU A 103 -5.39 -4.55 -0.31
C LEU A 103 -4.70 -5.41 -1.38
N TRP A 104 -5.41 -5.74 -2.44
CA TRP A 104 -4.91 -6.65 -3.46
C TRP A 104 -4.07 -5.96 -4.54
N ILE A 105 -4.46 -4.76 -4.96
CA ILE A 105 -3.89 -4.09 -6.14
C ILE A 105 -2.93 -2.95 -5.78
N MET A 106 -3.16 -2.24 -4.67
CA MET A 106 -2.38 -1.06 -4.30
C MET A 106 -0.87 -1.39 -4.22
N GLY A 107 -0.06 -0.61 -4.91
CA GLY A 107 1.39 -0.78 -4.93
C GLY A 107 1.89 -1.88 -5.86
N THR A 108 1.02 -2.49 -6.64
CA THR A 108 1.43 -3.50 -7.62
C THR A 108 1.84 -2.84 -8.93
N ARG A 109 2.64 -3.54 -9.71
CA ARG A 109 3.00 -3.12 -11.07
C ARG A 109 1.77 -2.91 -11.93
N PHE A 110 0.76 -3.76 -11.78
CA PHE A 110 -0.52 -3.62 -12.48
C PHE A 110 -1.15 -2.24 -12.25
N MET A 111 -1.17 -1.78 -10.98
CA MET A 111 -1.70 -0.45 -10.67
C MET A 111 -0.90 0.66 -11.35
N TYR A 112 0.43 0.59 -11.31
CA TYR A 112 1.28 1.62 -11.91
C TYR A 112 1.12 1.67 -13.43
N GLU A 113 0.99 0.53 -14.07
CA GLU A 113 0.84 0.44 -15.53
C GLU A 113 -0.58 0.79 -16.01
N ARG A 114 -1.60 0.43 -15.23
CA ARG A 114 -3.01 0.59 -15.63
C ARG A 114 -3.70 1.77 -14.97
N GLY A 115 -3.06 2.41 -13.99
CA GLY A 115 -3.62 3.52 -13.25
C GLY A 115 -4.61 3.09 -12.18
N GLY A 116 -5.26 4.08 -11.56
CA GLY A 116 -6.09 3.85 -10.38
C GLY A 116 -7.52 3.37 -10.64
N ALA A 117 -7.94 3.25 -11.89
CA ALA A 117 -9.33 2.88 -12.21
C ALA A 117 -9.73 1.52 -11.65
N ALA A 118 -8.80 0.57 -11.63
CA ALA A 118 -9.03 -0.78 -11.10
C ALA A 118 -9.27 -0.81 -9.59
N LEU A 119 -8.97 0.27 -8.88
CA LEU A 119 -9.21 0.39 -7.45
C LEU A 119 -10.65 0.75 -7.12
N ASN A 120 -11.42 1.24 -8.08
CA ASN A 120 -12.82 1.59 -7.87
C ASN A 120 -13.65 0.33 -7.69
N ASN A 121 -14.35 0.26 -6.55
CA ASN A 121 -15.26 -0.86 -6.28
C ASN A 121 -16.56 -0.74 -7.07
N CYS A 122 -17.00 0.51 -7.27
CA CYS A 122 -18.22 0.83 -8.00
C CYS A 122 -17.86 1.86 -9.07
N GLY A 123 -17.65 1.39 -10.28
CA GLY A 123 -17.38 2.25 -11.43
C GLY A 123 -18.57 2.32 -12.35
N PHE A 124 -18.81 3.49 -12.90
CA PHE A 124 -19.82 3.69 -13.93
C PHE A 124 -19.16 4.35 -15.13
N VAL A 125 -19.41 3.76 -16.29
CA VAL A 125 -18.92 4.30 -17.56
C VAL A 125 -20.14 4.60 -18.43
N SER A 126 -20.31 5.87 -18.78
CA SER A 126 -21.36 6.31 -19.69
C SER A 126 -20.90 6.25 -21.14
#